data_86526c8ea4c01d1b683e72f579cf4ffb
#
_entry.id   86526c8ea4c01d1b683e72f579cf4ffb
#
_cell.length_a   1.000
_cell.length_b   1.000
_cell.length_c   1.000
_cell.angle_alpha   90.00
_cell.angle_beta   90.00
_cell.angle_gamma   90.00
#
_symmetry.space_group_name_H-M   'P 1'
#
loop_
_entity.id
_entity.type
_entity.pdbx_description
1 polymer ?
#
loop_
_entity_poly.entity_id
_entity_poly.type
_entity_poly.pdbx_seq_one_letter_code
_entity_poly.pdbx_strand_id
1 'polypeptide(L)'
;MDENVSINLNEEEVTTLEDIKTSITQDVMDEISQMGYKIIEDNYDGAGKIADLVDKAQKLRASFNDECSRIRSRYRDDIVTSKINVLEMDLKYDLESLETAIDEIVETDKVARLKAIEELQKSEEYKVNRKECLEMLALLKDIDVPYDIFMDTIKDVVEAKDESTLRIIKLLAGKSATNTYIVDQALKDISVYKDNAHLKNFSVEAKKYLKTGDVGLSLFSYMKGAGK
;
A
#
# COMPACT_ATOMS: atom_id res chain seq x y z
N MET A 1 22.74 -0.30 -64.02
CA MET A 1 21.68 -1.24 -63.62
C MET A 1 21.85 -1.37 -62.11
N ASP A 2 21.18 -0.48 -61.39
CA ASP A 2 21.22 -0.46 -59.90
C ASP A 2 19.96 -1.15 -59.41
N GLU A 3 20.14 -2.35 -58.83
CA GLU A 3 19.05 -3.05 -58.13
C GLU A 3 18.92 -2.46 -56.72
N ASN A 4 17.89 -1.62 -56.56
CA ASN A 4 17.42 -1.22 -55.27
C ASN A 4 16.69 -2.42 -54.60
N VAL A 5 17.36 -3.08 -53.67
CA VAL A 5 16.70 -4.03 -52.76
C VAL A 5 16.08 -3.20 -51.64
N SER A 6 14.78 -2.90 -51.77
CA SER A 6 13.97 -2.37 -50.68
C SER A 6 13.63 -3.52 -49.71
N ILE A 7 14.29 -3.53 -48.58
CA ILE A 7 13.92 -4.41 -47.45
C ILE A 7 12.63 -3.85 -46.83
N ASN A 8 11.52 -4.46 -47.17
CA ASN A 8 10.25 -4.25 -46.46
C ASN A 8 10.36 -4.94 -45.09
N LEU A 9 10.74 -4.19 -44.05
CA LEU A 9 10.58 -4.62 -42.67
C LEU A 9 9.10 -4.48 -42.37
N ASN A 10 8.44 -5.60 -42.08
CA ASN A 10 7.06 -5.63 -41.64
C ASN A 10 6.90 -4.85 -40.33
N GLU A 11 5.93 -3.96 -40.28
CA GLU A 11 5.57 -3.18 -39.09
C GLU A 11 5.20 -4.06 -37.86
N GLU A 12 5.00 -5.37 -38.05
CA GLU A 12 4.74 -6.33 -36.96
C GLU A 12 5.98 -6.68 -36.09
N GLU A 13 7.21 -6.52 -36.61
CA GLU A 13 8.44 -6.83 -35.85
C GLU A 13 8.90 -5.68 -34.92
N VAL A 14 8.43 -4.46 -35.14
CA VAL A 14 8.81 -3.30 -34.32
C VAL A 14 7.97 -3.25 -33.01
N THR A 15 6.76 -3.77 -33.03
CA THR A 15 5.86 -3.85 -31.87
C THR A 15 6.40 -4.82 -30.81
N THR A 16 7.16 -5.83 -31.17
CA THR A 16 7.59 -6.91 -30.27
C THR A 16 8.65 -6.50 -29.26
N LEU A 17 9.53 -5.56 -29.56
CA LEU A 17 10.62 -5.15 -28.65
C LEU A 17 10.15 -4.19 -27.55
N GLU A 18 9.21 -3.31 -27.84
CA GLU A 18 8.60 -2.45 -26.81
C GLU A 18 7.60 -3.24 -25.95
N ASP A 19 6.84 -4.15 -26.54
CA ASP A 19 5.92 -5.04 -25.84
C ASP A 19 6.67 -6.03 -24.93
N ILE A 20 7.79 -6.57 -25.37
CA ILE A 20 8.67 -7.44 -24.57
C ILE A 20 9.29 -6.65 -23.39
N LYS A 21 9.78 -5.43 -23.64
CA LYS A 21 10.30 -4.58 -22.56
C LYS A 21 9.21 -4.21 -21.55
N THR A 22 8.01 -3.90 -22.01
CA THR A 22 6.88 -3.56 -21.15
C THR A 22 6.39 -4.78 -20.36
N SER A 23 6.33 -5.95 -20.98
CA SER A 23 5.96 -7.21 -20.32
C SER A 23 6.98 -7.63 -19.26
N ILE A 24 8.27 -7.62 -19.60
CA ILE A 24 9.35 -7.93 -18.63
C ILE A 24 9.31 -6.95 -17.46
N THR A 25 9.06 -5.66 -17.71
CA THR A 25 8.99 -4.64 -16.66
C THR A 25 7.78 -4.87 -15.76
N GLN A 26 6.65 -5.30 -16.31
CA GLN A 26 5.44 -5.57 -15.55
C GLN A 26 5.57 -6.86 -14.73
N ASP A 27 6.09 -7.93 -15.31
CA ASP A 27 6.34 -9.20 -14.61
C ASP A 27 7.31 -9.01 -13.43
N VAL A 28 8.36 -8.19 -13.62
CA VAL A 28 9.32 -7.80 -12.58
C VAL A 28 8.62 -7.00 -11.46
N MET A 29 7.76 -6.07 -11.82
CA MET A 29 7.00 -5.27 -10.87
C MET A 29 6.04 -6.14 -10.05
N ASP A 30 5.38 -7.09 -10.70
CA ASP A 30 4.46 -8.02 -10.07
C ASP A 30 5.20 -9.00 -9.13
N GLU A 31 6.39 -9.47 -9.52
CA GLU A 31 7.23 -10.35 -8.70
C GLU A 31 7.77 -9.62 -7.46
N ILE A 32 8.29 -8.40 -7.61
CA ILE A 32 8.73 -7.55 -6.49
C ILE A 32 7.54 -7.24 -5.56
N SER A 33 6.39 -6.90 -6.13
CA SER A 33 5.16 -6.66 -5.36
C SER A 33 4.73 -7.91 -4.60
N GLN A 34 4.74 -9.10 -5.24
CA GLN A 34 4.39 -10.37 -4.58
C GLN A 34 5.36 -10.74 -3.47
N MET A 35 6.68 -10.55 -3.65
CA MET A 35 7.66 -10.71 -2.56
C MET A 35 7.36 -9.74 -1.42
N GLY A 36 6.90 -8.53 -1.73
CA GLY A 36 6.52 -7.51 -0.76
C GLY A 36 5.28 -7.85 0.03
N TYR A 37 4.29 -8.48 -0.56
CA TYR A 37 2.99 -8.79 0.06
C TYR A 37 3.00 -10.09 0.87
N LYS A 38 3.86 -11.07 0.55
CA LYS A 38 3.85 -12.41 1.14
C LYS A 38 4.08 -12.47 2.66
N ILE A 39 4.62 -11.41 3.26
CA ILE A 39 5.00 -11.39 4.69
C ILE A 39 3.88 -10.90 5.61
N ILE A 40 2.74 -10.39 5.09
CA ILE A 40 1.76 -9.66 5.92
C ILE A 40 0.34 -10.20 5.88
N GLU A 41 0.03 -11.13 5.01
CA GLU A 41 -1.36 -11.63 4.94
C GLU A 41 -1.88 -12.22 6.26
N ASP A 42 -1.02 -12.47 7.25
CA ASP A 42 -1.41 -13.31 8.38
C ASP A 42 -1.82 -12.62 9.69
N ASN A 43 -1.61 -11.31 9.92
CA ASN A 43 -1.76 -10.86 11.33
C ASN A 43 -2.49 -9.54 11.62
N TYR A 44 -2.87 -8.69 10.68
CA TYR A 44 -3.56 -7.45 11.04
C TYR A 44 -4.55 -6.97 9.99
N ASP A 45 -5.83 -7.23 10.23
CA ASP A 45 -6.93 -6.71 9.41
C ASP A 45 -7.31 -5.27 9.83
N GLY A 46 -6.43 -4.32 9.54
CA GLY A 46 -6.70 -2.92 9.79
C GLY A 46 -7.85 -2.37 8.93
N ALA A 47 -8.01 -2.86 7.71
CA ALA A 47 -9.08 -2.44 6.81
C ALA A 47 -10.44 -2.93 7.28
N GLY A 48 -10.56 -4.19 7.71
CA GLY A 48 -11.79 -4.72 8.30
C GLY A 48 -12.21 -3.96 9.54
N LYS A 49 -11.26 -3.66 10.45
CA LYS A 49 -11.54 -2.86 11.64
C LYS A 49 -12.03 -1.44 11.31
N ILE A 50 -11.46 -0.78 10.30
CA ILE A 50 -11.94 0.52 9.84
C ILE A 50 -13.33 0.40 9.22
N ALA A 51 -13.61 -0.65 8.45
CA ALA A 51 -14.93 -0.91 7.88
C ALA A 51 -15.99 -1.08 8.99
N ASP A 52 -15.67 -1.79 10.07
CA ASP A 52 -16.57 -1.94 11.22
C ASP A 52 -16.87 -0.58 11.91
N LEU A 53 -15.89 0.32 11.99
CA LEU A 53 -16.11 1.67 12.53
C LEU A 53 -17.00 2.51 11.60
N VAL A 54 -16.85 2.38 10.29
CA VAL A 54 -17.74 3.02 9.30
C VAL A 54 -19.17 2.50 9.44
N ASP A 55 -19.35 1.20 9.59
CA ASP A 55 -20.67 0.57 9.85
C ASP A 55 -21.30 1.08 11.14
N LYS A 56 -20.49 1.23 12.19
CA LYS A 56 -20.94 1.82 13.46
C LYS A 56 -21.40 3.27 13.28
N ALA A 57 -20.66 4.06 12.50
CA ALA A 57 -21.04 5.44 12.18
C ALA A 57 -22.36 5.52 11.41
N GLN A 58 -22.61 4.58 10.48
CA GLN A 58 -23.89 4.48 9.77
C GLN A 58 -25.05 4.24 10.72
N LYS A 59 -24.87 3.32 11.66
CA LYS A 59 -25.90 3.00 12.69
C LYS A 59 -26.16 4.20 13.62
N LEU A 60 -25.12 4.93 14.03
CA LEU A 60 -25.26 6.14 14.84
C LEU A 60 -26.07 7.22 14.11
N ARG A 61 -25.78 7.46 12.82
CA ARG A 61 -26.53 8.43 12.00
C ARG A 61 -27.99 8.01 11.78
N ALA A 62 -28.24 6.73 11.53
CA ALA A 62 -29.61 6.23 11.41
C ALA A 62 -30.39 6.43 12.71
N SER A 63 -29.82 6.06 13.85
CA SER A 63 -30.42 6.27 15.17
C SER A 63 -30.69 7.74 15.46
N PHE A 64 -29.75 8.64 15.13
CA PHE A 64 -29.95 10.08 15.26
C PHE A 64 -31.13 10.57 14.43
N ASN A 65 -31.24 10.17 13.15
CA ASN A 65 -32.33 10.59 12.28
C ASN A 65 -33.70 10.09 12.80
N ASP A 66 -33.76 8.86 13.31
CA ASP A 66 -34.97 8.28 13.89
C ASP A 66 -35.39 9.06 15.14
N GLU A 67 -34.45 9.38 16.03
CA GLU A 67 -34.75 10.12 17.24
C GLU A 67 -35.13 11.57 16.95
N CYS A 68 -34.49 12.24 15.99
CA CYS A 68 -34.90 13.56 15.51
C CYS A 68 -36.38 13.54 15.00
N SER A 69 -36.75 12.48 14.27
CA SER A 69 -38.12 12.31 13.77
C SER A 69 -39.13 12.12 14.92
N ARG A 70 -38.75 11.34 15.94
CA ARG A 70 -39.55 11.17 17.16
C ARG A 70 -39.72 12.48 17.97
N ILE A 71 -38.65 13.25 18.11
CA ILE A 71 -38.69 14.55 18.81
C ILE A 71 -39.63 15.50 18.07
N ARG A 72 -39.49 15.64 16.75
CA ARG A 72 -40.35 16.50 15.93
C ARG A 72 -41.82 16.13 16.01
N SER A 73 -42.14 14.84 16.15
CA SER A 73 -43.54 14.38 16.28
C SER A 73 -44.16 14.57 17.67
N ARG A 74 -43.36 14.73 18.71
CA ARG A 74 -43.83 14.72 20.12
C ARG A 74 -43.78 16.07 20.82
N TYR A 75 -42.93 16.99 20.36
CA TYR A 75 -42.63 18.22 21.05
C TYR A 75 -42.97 19.46 20.20
N ARG A 76 -43.16 20.60 20.85
CA ARG A 76 -43.36 21.90 20.21
C ARG A 76 -42.00 22.41 19.69
N ASP A 77 -42.01 23.28 18.70
CA ASP A 77 -40.84 23.78 17.95
C ASP A 77 -39.77 24.40 18.89
N ASP A 78 -40.16 25.08 19.95
CA ASP A 78 -39.25 25.67 20.92
C ASP A 78 -38.40 24.62 21.67
N ILE A 79 -38.98 23.46 21.95
CA ILE A 79 -38.33 22.33 22.66
C ILE A 79 -37.56 21.46 21.63
N VAL A 80 -38.09 21.30 20.44
CA VAL A 80 -37.48 20.50 19.35
C VAL A 80 -36.05 20.92 19.10
N THR A 81 -35.83 22.22 18.88
CA THR A 81 -34.49 22.77 18.58
C THR A 81 -33.49 22.46 19.68
N SER A 82 -33.85 22.68 20.94
CA SER A 82 -32.95 22.41 22.06
C SER A 82 -32.59 20.93 22.21
N LYS A 83 -33.55 20.01 21.99
CA LYS A 83 -33.30 18.57 22.07
C LYS A 83 -32.47 18.04 20.92
N ILE A 84 -32.73 18.54 19.70
CA ILE A 84 -31.94 18.17 18.51
C ILE A 84 -30.50 18.65 18.65
N ASN A 85 -30.25 19.88 19.13
CA ASN A 85 -28.90 20.38 19.36
C ASN A 85 -28.09 19.48 20.33
N VAL A 86 -28.73 18.95 21.39
CA VAL A 86 -28.05 18.01 22.29
C VAL A 86 -27.69 16.72 21.56
N LEU A 87 -28.60 16.13 20.78
CA LEU A 87 -28.32 14.92 20.00
C LEU A 87 -27.24 15.16 18.94
N GLU A 88 -27.19 16.33 18.32
CA GLU A 88 -26.13 16.69 17.37
C GLU A 88 -24.75 16.74 18.05
N MET A 89 -24.70 17.28 19.27
CA MET A 89 -23.45 17.28 20.06
C MET A 89 -23.01 15.87 20.42
N ASP A 90 -23.93 15.02 20.85
CA ASP A 90 -23.66 13.63 21.20
C ASP A 90 -23.17 12.85 19.96
N LEU A 91 -23.87 12.97 18.82
CA LEU A 91 -23.46 12.35 17.57
C LEU A 91 -22.08 12.82 17.13
N LYS A 92 -21.81 14.13 17.23
CA LYS A 92 -20.51 14.69 16.87
C LYS A 92 -19.40 14.09 17.72
N TYR A 93 -19.60 14.00 19.03
CA TYR A 93 -18.63 13.40 19.96
C TYR A 93 -18.37 11.93 19.63
N ASP A 94 -19.43 11.15 19.35
CA ASP A 94 -19.31 9.76 18.97
C ASP A 94 -18.53 9.59 17.67
N LEU A 95 -18.80 10.42 16.65
CA LEU A 95 -18.07 10.38 15.37
C LEU A 95 -16.61 10.80 15.51
N GLU A 96 -16.28 11.79 16.34
CA GLU A 96 -14.91 12.19 16.66
C GLU A 96 -14.15 11.05 17.38
N SER A 97 -14.83 10.32 18.26
CA SER A 97 -14.26 9.12 18.90
C SER A 97 -13.92 8.02 17.89
N LEU A 98 -14.79 7.79 16.88
CA LEU A 98 -14.50 6.84 15.80
C LEU A 98 -13.36 7.31 14.92
N GLU A 99 -13.23 8.61 14.64
CA GLU A 99 -12.11 9.18 13.89
C GLU A 99 -10.77 8.91 14.62
N THR A 100 -10.76 9.10 15.94
CA THR A 100 -9.58 8.79 16.77
C THR A 100 -9.23 7.29 16.72
N ALA A 101 -10.24 6.42 16.81
CA ALA A 101 -10.03 4.98 16.71
C ALA A 101 -9.46 4.54 15.34
N ILE A 102 -9.85 5.21 14.25
CA ILE A 102 -9.27 4.98 12.93
C ILE A 102 -7.77 5.35 12.92
N ASP A 103 -7.39 6.48 13.52
CA ASP A 103 -5.98 6.89 13.62
C ASP A 103 -5.15 5.89 14.44
N GLU A 104 -5.70 5.38 15.54
CA GLU A 104 -5.06 4.35 16.34
C GLU A 104 -4.84 3.04 15.57
N ILE A 105 -5.80 2.64 14.73
CA ILE A 105 -5.66 1.46 13.87
C ILE A 105 -4.50 1.64 12.89
N VAL A 106 -4.42 2.79 12.21
CA VAL A 106 -3.37 3.07 11.24
C VAL A 106 -1.99 3.11 11.90
N GLU A 107 -1.88 3.74 13.07
CA GLU A 107 -0.60 3.80 13.79
C GLU A 107 -0.17 2.44 14.33
N THR A 108 -1.12 1.64 14.83
CA THR A 108 -0.86 0.26 15.29
C THR A 108 -0.34 -0.63 14.15
N ASP A 109 -0.96 -0.55 12.97
CA ASP A 109 -0.49 -1.28 11.79
C ASP A 109 0.93 -0.88 11.40
N LYS A 110 1.22 0.42 11.39
CA LYS A 110 2.56 0.94 11.08
C LYS A 110 3.61 0.43 12.07
N VAL A 111 3.32 0.48 13.37
CA VAL A 111 4.24 -0.02 14.40
C VAL A 111 4.46 -1.51 14.26
N ALA A 112 3.40 -2.30 13.98
CA ALA A 112 3.52 -3.74 13.77
C ALA A 112 4.41 -4.07 12.56
N ARG A 113 4.28 -3.34 11.44
CA ARG A 113 5.12 -3.51 10.25
C ARG A 113 6.59 -3.19 10.51
N LEU A 114 6.86 -2.07 11.18
CA LEU A 114 8.22 -1.69 11.52
C LEU A 114 8.89 -2.71 12.44
N LYS A 115 8.13 -3.25 13.40
CA LYS A 115 8.62 -4.30 14.29
C LYS A 115 8.91 -5.60 13.54
N ALA A 116 8.04 -6.01 12.62
CA ALA A 116 8.27 -7.19 11.80
C ALA A 116 9.54 -7.05 10.93
N ILE A 117 9.77 -5.89 10.32
CA ILE A 117 11.00 -5.58 9.60
C ILE A 117 12.23 -5.71 10.53
N GLU A 118 12.16 -5.13 11.72
CA GLU A 118 13.26 -5.15 12.67
C GLU A 118 13.59 -6.58 13.13
N GLU A 119 12.58 -7.41 13.36
CA GLU A 119 12.75 -8.81 13.74
C GLU A 119 13.41 -9.62 12.62
N LEU A 120 12.99 -9.44 11.36
CA LEU A 120 13.63 -10.08 10.20
C LEU A 120 15.10 -9.68 10.08
N GLN A 121 15.40 -8.39 10.16
CA GLN A 121 16.76 -7.88 10.02
C GLN A 121 17.68 -8.25 11.17
N LYS A 122 17.16 -8.64 12.32
CA LYS A 122 17.93 -9.14 13.46
C LYS A 122 18.24 -10.63 13.38
N SER A 123 17.57 -11.39 12.52
CA SER A 123 17.82 -12.83 12.39
C SER A 123 19.25 -13.11 11.96
N GLU A 124 19.84 -14.19 12.49
CA GLU A 124 21.20 -14.57 12.12
C GLU A 124 21.27 -15.03 10.65
N GLU A 125 20.24 -15.70 10.16
CA GLU A 125 20.11 -16.08 8.76
C GLU A 125 20.19 -14.86 7.84
N TYR A 126 19.39 -13.82 8.10
CA TYR A 126 19.43 -12.61 7.30
C TYR A 126 20.82 -11.93 7.34
N LYS A 127 21.46 -11.88 8.49
CA LYS A 127 22.80 -11.26 8.61
C LYS A 127 23.85 -11.96 7.76
N VAL A 128 23.80 -13.30 7.70
CA VAL A 128 24.68 -14.10 6.84
C VAL A 128 24.37 -13.81 5.37
N ASN A 129 23.11 -13.94 4.96
CA ASN A 129 22.68 -13.73 3.56
C ASN A 129 22.98 -12.30 3.09
N ARG A 130 22.75 -11.30 3.94
CA ARG A 130 23.12 -9.91 3.65
C ARG A 130 24.60 -9.73 3.38
N LYS A 131 25.45 -10.37 4.18
CA LYS A 131 26.90 -10.29 3.99
C LYS A 131 27.32 -10.94 2.69
N GLU A 132 26.82 -12.14 2.41
CA GLU A 132 27.09 -12.87 1.16
C GLU A 132 26.62 -12.11 -0.07
N CYS A 133 25.43 -11.50 -0.02
CA CYS A 133 24.91 -10.63 -1.06
C CYS A 133 25.87 -9.46 -1.38
N LEU A 134 26.31 -8.73 -0.35
CA LEU A 134 27.22 -7.60 -0.54
C LEU A 134 28.60 -8.04 -1.06
N GLU A 135 29.13 -9.15 -0.58
CA GLU A 135 30.42 -9.71 -1.06
C GLU A 135 30.32 -10.13 -2.53
N MET A 136 29.24 -10.81 -2.92
CA MET A 136 29.00 -11.21 -4.31
C MET A 136 28.89 -9.99 -5.24
N LEU A 137 28.08 -8.99 -4.88
CA LEU A 137 27.91 -7.79 -5.69
C LEU A 137 29.18 -6.97 -5.77
N ALA A 138 30.00 -6.95 -4.72
CA ALA A 138 31.32 -6.28 -4.74
C ALA A 138 32.28 -6.96 -5.73
N LEU A 139 32.23 -8.28 -5.85
CA LEU A 139 33.00 -9.03 -6.86
C LEU A 139 32.50 -8.78 -8.29
N LEU A 140 31.19 -8.57 -8.44
CA LEU A 140 30.54 -8.40 -9.74
C LEU A 140 30.41 -6.94 -10.19
N LYS A 141 30.89 -5.97 -9.39
CA LYS A 141 30.67 -4.53 -9.61
C LYS A 141 31.12 -3.99 -10.98
N ASP A 142 32.07 -4.65 -11.63
CA ASP A 142 32.60 -4.27 -12.93
C ASP A 142 32.00 -5.06 -14.11
N ILE A 143 31.10 -5.99 -13.82
CA ILE A 143 30.43 -6.86 -14.77
C ILE A 143 28.97 -6.42 -14.86
N ASP A 144 28.41 -6.44 -16.07
CA ASP A 144 26.96 -6.28 -16.25
C ASP A 144 26.27 -7.59 -15.84
N VAL A 145 25.75 -7.61 -14.61
CA VAL A 145 25.14 -8.80 -14.01
C VAL A 145 23.78 -9.03 -14.67
N PRO A 146 23.53 -10.23 -15.25
CA PRO A 146 22.22 -10.58 -15.77
C PRO A 146 21.12 -10.40 -14.72
N TYR A 147 19.91 -10.03 -15.18
CA TYR A 147 18.76 -9.75 -14.34
C TYR A 147 18.48 -10.86 -13.31
N ASP A 148 18.39 -12.11 -13.77
CA ASP A 148 18.05 -13.26 -12.91
C ASP A 148 19.04 -13.43 -11.75
N ILE A 149 20.34 -13.35 -12.07
CA ILE A 149 21.40 -13.47 -11.06
C ILE A 149 21.34 -12.29 -10.08
N PHE A 150 21.07 -11.09 -10.59
CA PHE A 150 20.95 -9.91 -9.75
C PHE A 150 19.76 -10.02 -8.79
N MET A 151 18.60 -10.42 -9.29
CA MET A 151 17.38 -10.60 -8.47
C MET A 151 17.56 -11.67 -7.40
N ASP A 152 18.10 -12.82 -7.75
CA ASP A 152 18.40 -13.89 -6.78
C ASP A 152 19.35 -13.40 -5.69
N THR A 153 20.36 -12.60 -6.06
CA THR A 153 21.34 -12.07 -5.12
C THR A 153 20.75 -11.09 -4.12
N ILE A 154 19.79 -10.24 -4.54
CA ILE A 154 19.20 -9.20 -3.67
C ILE A 154 17.92 -9.62 -2.96
N LYS A 155 17.38 -10.80 -3.29
CA LYS A 155 16.07 -11.28 -2.85
C LYS A 155 15.88 -11.14 -1.33
N ASP A 156 16.78 -11.69 -0.54
CA ASP A 156 16.68 -11.66 0.93
C ASP A 156 16.70 -10.24 1.49
N VAL A 157 17.46 -9.33 0.85
CA VAL A 157 17.52 -7.92 1.23
C VAL A 157 16.20 -7.20 0.94
N VAL A 158 15.56 -7.54 -0.19
CA VAL A 158 14.23 -7.03 -0.55
C VAL A 158 13.16 -7.58 0.40
N GLU A 159 13.17 -8.88 0.67
CA GLU A 159 12.24 -9.54 1.60
C GLU A 159 12.37 -8.98 3.02
N ALA A 160 13.58 -8.77 3.52
CA ALA A 160 13.84 -8.17 4.82
C ALA A 160 13.58 -6.65 4.87
N LYS A 161 13.18 -6.03 3.74
CA LYS A 161 12.91 -4.59 3.64
C LYS A 161 14.10 -3.72 4.13
N ASP A 162 15.32 -4.19 3.91
CA ASP A 162 16.54 -3.47 4.33
C ASP A 162 16.90 -2.35 3.36
N GLU A 163 16.26 -1.21 3.54
CA GLU A 163 16.48 0.00 2.76
C GLU A 163 17.95 0.45 2.77
N SER A 164 18.64 0.28 3.91
CA SER A 164 20.03 0.71 4.05
C SER A 164 20.96 -0.12 3.17
N THR A 165 20.75 -1.42 3.14
CA THR A 165 21.53 -2.33 2.29
C THR A 165 21.18 -2.15 0.81
N LEU A 166 19.91 -1.95 0.45
CA LEU A 166 19.51 -1.65 -0.93
C LEU A 166 20.15 -0.36 -1.46
N ARG A 167 20.32 0.67 -0.64
CA ARG A 167 21.05 1.88 -1.02
C ARG A 167 22.54 1.61 -1.31
N ILE A 168 23.16 0.70 -0.57
CA ILE A 168 24.54 0.24 -0.85
C ILE A 168 24.56 -0.54 -2.17
N ILE A 169 23.62 -1.47 -2.36
CA ILE A 169 23.48 -2.26 -3.58
C ILE A 169 23.30 -1.35 -4.80
N LYS A 170 22.50 -0.29 -4.68
CA LYS A 170 22.35 0.70 -5.76
C LYS A 170 23.67 1.31 -6.19
N LEU A 171 24.56 1.61 -5.25
CA LEU A 171 25.90 2.13 -5.56
C LEU A 171 26.78 1.09 -6.26
N LEU A 172 26.65 -0.18 -5.90
CA LEU A 172 27.37 -1.29 -6.55
C LEU A 172 26.82 -1.62 -7.94
N ALA A 173 25.52 -1.47 -8.14
CA ALA A 173 24.82 -1.71 -9.42
C ALA A 173 24.99 -0.55 -10.43
N GLY A 174 25.71 0.50 -10.12
CA GLY A 174 25.71 1.80 -10.80
C GLY A 174 26.11 1.82 -12.29
N LYS A 175 26.61 0.72 -12.86
CA LYS A 175 26.89 0.61 -14.30
C LYS A 175 25.72 0.03 -15.10
N SER A 176 24.84 -0.74 -14.48
CA SER A 176 23.65 -1.32 -15.10
C SER A 176 22.43 -0.44 -14.83
N ALA A 177 21.87 0.16 -15.86
CA ALA A 177 20.64 0.95 -15.75
C ALA A 177 19.46 0.09 -15.29
N THR A 178 19.38 -1.16 -15.76
CA THR A 178 18.34 -2.13 -15.37
C THR A 178 18.43 -2.47 -13.90
N ASN A 179 19.61 -2.85 -13.39
CA ASN A 179 19.79 -3.22 -11.99
C ASN A 179 19.55 -2.03 -11.05
N THR A 180 19.96 -0.82 -11.45
CA THR A 180 19.68 0.41 -10.71
C THR A 180 18.19 0.69 -10.63
N TYR A 181 17.45 0.51 -11.74
CA TYR A 181 16.00 0.67 -11.77
C TYR A 181 15.29 -0.32 -10.85
N ILE A 182 15.71 -1.59 -10.84
CA ILE A 182 15.16 -2.62 -9.94
C ILE A 182 15.28 -2.20 -8.48
N VAL A 183 16.47 -1.76 -8.07
CA VAL A 183 16.70 -1.31 -6.69
C VAL A 183 15.84 -0.08 -6.35
N ASP A 184 15.65 0.85 -7.29
CA ASP A 184 14.79 2.01 -7.09
C ASP A 184 13.33 1.62 -6.91
N GLN A 185 12.83 0.63 -7.65
CA GLN A 185 11.49 0.11 -7.44
C GLN A 185 11.36 -0.59 -6.08
N ALA A 186 12.31 -1.45 -5.72
CA ALA A 186 12.32 -2.10 -4.40
C ALA A 186 12.32 -1.07 -3.26
N LEU A 187 13.10 0.01 -3.35
CA LEU A 187 13.10 1.09 -2.36
C LEU A 187 11.74 1.81 -2.28
N LYS A 188 11.10 2.04 -3.42
CA LYS A 188 9.77 2.64 -3.48
C LYS A 188 8.71 1.73 -2.83
N ASP A 189 8.76 0.44 -3.14
CA ASP A 189 7.81 -0.55 -2.59
C ASP A 189 7.98 -0.69 -1.07
N ILE A 190 9.23 -0.65 -0.55
CA ILE A 190 9.47 -0.63 0.88
C ILE A 190 8.86 0.61 1.54
N SER A 191 8.95 1.78 0.91
CA SER A 191 8.32 2.99 1.43
C SER A 191 6.80 2.85 1.48
N VAL A 192 6.19 2.36 0.37
CA VAL A 192 4.74 2.09 0.31
C VAL A 192 4.33 1.08 1.38
N TYR A 193 5.14 0.04 1.60
CA TYR A 193 4.90 -0.97 2.62
C TYR A 193 4.94 -0.38 4.04
N LYS A 194 5.99 0.38 4.38
CA LYS A 194 6.15 1.01 5.70
C LYS A 194 5.00 1.95 6.03
N ASP A 195 4.57 2.72 5.05
CA ASP A 195 3.48 3.70 5.21
C ASP A 195 2.08 3.07 5.09
N ASN A 196 1.98 1.81 4.65
CA ASN A 196 0.72 1.17 4.30
C ASN A 196 -0.23 2.12 3.55
N ALA A 197 0.20 2.56 2.37
CA ALA A 197 -0.50 3.57 1.59
C ALA A 197 -1.98 3.21 1.34
N HIS A 198 -2.30 1.91 1.20
CA HIS A 198 -3.67 1.43 1.03
C HIS A 198 -4.52 1.68 2.28
N LEU A 199 -4.04 1.26 3.46
CA LEU A 199 -4.77 1.49 4.72
C LEU A 199 -4.90 2.98 5.03
N LYS A 200 -3.85 3.76 4.77
CA LYS A 200 -3.85 5.21 4.92
C LYS A 200 -4.88 5.88 4.01
N ASN A 201 -4.94 5.52 2.74
CA ASN A 201 -5.94 6.04 1.81
C ASN A 201 -7.35 5.65 2.23
N PHE A 202 -7.55 4.40 2.64
CA PHE A 202 -8.83 3.93 3.16
C PHE A 202 -9.25 4.70 4.43
N SER A 203 -8.33 4.94 5.35
CA SER A 203 -8.59 5.73 6.55
C SER A 203 -9.02 7.17 6.24
N VAL A 204 -8.41 7.80 5.23
CA VAL A 204 -8.78 9.15 4.78
C VAL A 204 -10.22 9.19 4.26
N GLU A 205 -10.61 8.23 3.42
CA GLU A 205 -11.97 8.13 2.89
C GLU A 205 -12.99 7.80 3.99
N ALA A 206 -12.63 6.91 4.93
CA ALA A 206 -13.46 6.60 6.08
C ALA A 206 -13.71 7.84 6.95
N LYS A 207 -12.67 8.60 7.28
CA LYS A 207 -12.81 9.86 8.04
C LYS A 207 -13.63 10.92 7.31
N LYS A 208 -13.47 11.01 5.98
CA LYS A 208 -14.32 11.89 5.18
C LYS A 208 -15.79 11.50 5.31
N TYR A 209 -16.10 10.20 5.24
CA TYR A 209 -17.45 9.71 5.48
C TYR A 209 -17.95 10.05 6.91
N LEU A 210 -17.11 9.89 7.94
CA LEU A 210 -17.48 10.28 9.31
C LEU A 210 -17.87 11.76 9.41
N LYS A 211 -17.26 12.64 8.61
CA LYS A 211 -17.55 14.08 8.61
C LYS A 211 -18.79 14.44 7.78
N THR A 212 -18.92 13.90 6.60
CA THR A 212 -19.94 14.33 5.61
C THR A 212 -21.19 13.44 5.59
N GLY A 213 -21.06 12.19 5.98
CA GLY A 213 -22.10 11.17 5.78
C GLY A 213 -22.21 10.65 4.33
N ASP A 214 -21.37 11.17 3.42
CA ASP A 214 -21.39 10.78 2.01
C ASP A 214 -20.44 9.60 1.77
N VAL A 215 -20.98 8.50 1.27
CA VAL A 215 -20.19 7.34 0.84
C VAL A 215 -19.57 7.64 -0.52
N GLY A 216 -18.28 7.99 -0.53
CA GLY A 216 -17.55 8.08 -1.79
C GLY A 216 -17.48 6.73 -2.50
N LEU A 217 -17.47 6.72 -3.84
CA LEU A 217 -17.40 5.49 -4.66
C LEU A 217 -16.19 4.61 -4.29
N SER A 218 -15.08 5.21 -3.86
CA SER A 218 -13.87 4.51 -3.39
C SER A 218 -14.12 3.74 -2.09
N LEU A 219 -14.78 4.34 -1.09
CA LEU A 219 -15.11 3.67 0.17
C LEU A 219 -16.02 2.45 -0.06
N PHE A 220 -16.99 2.58 -0.97
CA PHE A 220 -17.92 1.52 -1.31
C PHE A 220 -17.24 0.32 -2.01
N SER A 221 -16.24 0.58 -2.85
CA SER A 221 -15.45 -0.48 -3.50
C SER A 221 -14.54 -1.21 -2.51
N TYR A 222 -13.94 -0.50 -1.55
CA TYR A 222 -13.16 -1.10 -0.45
C TYR A 222 -14.01 -1.97 0.46
N MET A 223 -15.20 -1.51 0.87
CA MET A 223 -16.11 -2.30 1.72
C MET A 223 -16.61 -3.57 1.01
N LYS A 224 -16.80 -3.56 -0.31
CA LYS A 224 -17.14 -4.75 -1.10
C LYS A 224 -15.96 -5.71 -1.30
N GLY A 225 -14.74 -5.23 -1.33
CA GLY A 225 -13.53 -6.03 -1.50
C GLY A 225 -13.06 -6.71 -0.22
N ALA A 226 -13.28 -6.09 0.94
CA ALA A 226 -12.91 -6.63 2.25
C ALA A 226 -13.84 -7.77 2.75
N GLY A 227 -14.92 -8.03 2.05
CA GLY A 227 -15.90 -9.10 2.38
C GLY A 227 -15.74 -10.38 1.55
N LYS A 228 -14.59 -10.58 0.90
CA LYS A 228 -14.21 -11.80 0.20
C LYS A 228 -12.87 -12.29 0.70
#